data_ad876d2b60f38bd57b3d74ff1540385a
#
_entry.id   ad876d2b60f38bd57b3d74ff1540385a
#
_cell.length_a   1.000
_cell.length_b   1.000
_cell.length_c   1.000
_cell.angle_alpha   90.00
_cell.angle_beta   90.00
_cell.angle_gamma   90.00
#
_symmetry.space_group_name_H-M   'P 1'
#
loop_
_entity.id
_entity.type
_entity.pdbx_description
1 polymer ?
#
loop_
_entity_poly.entity_id
_entity_poly.type
_entity_poly.pdbx_seq_one_letter_code
_entity_poly.pdbx_strand_id
1 'polypeptide(L)'
;MNGYCSDTTRCVFTGTPLQEVAEAYAVLKAAEAAGVQAGVIGRSCESVDQAARSIIEAAGFGEYFVHRTGHGIGMEEHEDPYMVAGNALPIEAGFAFSVEPGIYVPGKWGMRLEDIVVATNDGPVSMNNESHDLVTVVA
;
A
#
# COMPACT_ATOMS: atom_id res chain seq x y z
N MET A 1 1.11 -13.53 15.38
CA MET A 1 1.80 -14.71 15.95
C MET A 1 2.58 -14.26 17.17
N ASN A 2 2.47 -14.91 18.31
CA ASN A 2 3.12 -14.50 19.59
C ASN A 2 2.79 -13.07 20.06
N GLY A 3 1.57 -12.60 19.80
CA GLY A 3 1.14 -11.23 20.16
C GLY A 3 1.42 -10.16 19.12
N TYR A 4 2.10 -10.49 18.02
CA TYR A 4 2.30 -9.58 16.89
C TYR A 4 1.18 -9.70 15.87
N CYS A 5 0.76 -8.55 15.36
CA CYS A 5 -0.24 -8.44 14.30
C CYS A 5 0.35 -8.80 12.93
N SER A 6 -0.53 -9.13 12.00
CA SER A 6 -0.23 -9.25 10.57
C SER A 6 -1.35 -8.59 9.79
N ASP A 7 -1.02 -8.00 8.64
CA ASP A 7 -1.99 -7.31 7.81
C ASP A 7 -1.74 -7.63 6.34
N THR A 8 -2.81 -7.67 5.54
CA THR A 8 -2.74 -7.82 4.09
C THR A 8 -4.08 -7.52 3.44
N THR A 9 -4.07 -6.86 2.32
CA THR A 9 -5.26 -6.67 1.48
C THR A 9 -4.99 -7.16 0.06
N ARG A 10 -5.91 -7.97 -0.44
CA ARG A 10 -5.97 -8.43 -1.84
C ARG A 10 -7.36 -8.18 -2.40
N CYS A 11 -7.43 -7.94 -3.71
CA CYS A 11 -8.70 -7.71 -4.38
C CYS A 11 -9.18 -8.95 -5.13
N VAL A 12 -10.48 -9.21 -5.00
CA VAL A 12 -11.20 -10.22 -5.78
C VAL A 12 -12.34 -9.54 -6.51
N PHE A 13 -12.50 -9.81 -7.79
CA PHE A 13 -13.60 -9.29 -8.61
C PHE A 13 -14.54 -10.41 -9.04
N THR A 14 -15.85 -10.18 -8.89
CA THR A 14 -16.88 -11.14 -9.30
C THR A 14 -17.26 -10.90 -10.76
N GLY A 15 -17.09 -11.90 -11.61
CA GLY A 15 -17.30 -11.78 -13.05
C GLY A 15 -16.13 -11.18 -13.80
N THR A 16 -16.37 -10.55 -14.93
CA THR A 16 -15.33 -9.90 -15.74
C THR A 16 -15.23 -8.42 -15.34
N PRO A 17 -14.06 -7.93 -14.87
CA PRO A 17 -13.90 -6.54 -14.52
C PRO A 17 -14.08 -5.63 -15.76
N LEU A 18 -14.71 -4.48 -15.55
CA LEU A 18 -14.76 -3.43 -16.56
C LEU A 18 -13.32 -2.96 -16.86
N GLN A 19 -13.10 -2.47 -18.07
CA GLN A 19 -11.78 -1.97 -18.49
C GLN A 19 -11.25 -0.89 -17.54
N GLU A 20 -12.09 0.07 -17.13
CA GLU A 20 -11.70 1.11 -16.18
C GLU A 20 -11.21 0.56 -14.83
N VAL A 21 -11.81 -0.54 -14.36
CA VAL A 21 -11.41 -1.20 -13.10
C VAL A 21 -10.07 -1.91 -13.26
N ALA A 22 -9.86 -2.60 -14.38
CA ALA A 22 -8.60 -3.27 -14.67
C ALA A 22 -7.44 -2.26 -14.82
N GLU A 23 -7.68 -1.14 -15.51
CA GLU A 23 -6.70 -0.05 -15.65
C GLU A 23 -6.38 0.60 -14.31
N ALA A 24 -7.39 0.92 -13.51
CA ALA A 24 -7.19 1.48 -12.16
C ALA A 24 -6.45 0.49 -11.23
N TYR A 25 -6.71 -0.82 -11.36
CA TYR A 25 -5.98 -1.82 -10.60
C TYR A 25 -4.50 -1.90 -10.98
N ALA A 26 -4.19 -1.76 -12.27
CA ALA A 26 -2.80 -1.71 -12.72
C ALA A 26 -2.05 -0.48 -12.15
N VAL A 27 -2.72 0.66 -12.07
CA VAL A 27 -2.19 1.88 -11.41
C VAL A 27 -1.96 1.62 -9.92
N LEU A 28 -2.93 1.03 -9.24
CA LEU A 28 -2.84 0.70 -7.81
C LEU A 28 -1.66 -0.24 -7.53
N LYS A 29 -1.49 -1.28 -8.34
CA LYS A 29 -0.37 -2.23 -8.24
C LYS A 29 0.99 -1.54 -8.42
N ALA A 30 1.08 -0.61 -9.37
CA ALA A 30 2.29 0.19 -9.58
C ALA A 30 2.57 1.14 -8.40
N ALA A 31 1.53 1.74 -7.83
CA ALA A 31 1.63 2.63 -6.68
C ALA A 31 2.10 1.88 -5.41
N GLU A 32 1.53 0.70 -5.15
CA GLU A 32 1.96 -0.15 -4.03
C GLU A 32 3.43 -0.53 -4.17
N ALA A 33 3.84 -1.05 -5.32
CA ALA A 33 5.23 -1.43 -5.58
C ALA A 33 6.20 -0.25 -5.41
N ALA A 34 5.82 0.97 -5.83
CA ALA A 34 6.63 2.16 -5.63
C ALA A 34 6.74 2.56 -4.15
N GLY A 35 5.64 2.43 -3.39
CA GLY A 35 5.62 2.64 -1.94
C GLY A 35 6.55 1.67 -1.22
N VAL A 36 6.49 0.37 -1.55
CA VAL A 36 7.40 -0.65 -1.02
C VAL A 36 8.86 -0.28 -1.30
N GLN A 37 9.20 0.05 -2.53
CA GLN A 37 10.56 0.43 -2.91
C GLN A 37 11.05 1.73 -2.25
N ALA A 38 10.15 2.62 -1.83
CA ALA A 38 10.50 3.83 -1.13
C ALA A 38 10.83 3.60 0.36
N GLY A 39 10.51 2.44 0.92
CA GLY A 39 10.72 2.05 2.33
C GLY A 39 12.19 1.82 2.72
N VAL A 40 13.09 2.69 2.30
CA VAL A 40 14.54 2.57 2.49
C VAL A 40 14.98 3.32 3.75
N ILE A 41 15.86 2.69 4.53
CA ILE A 41 16.47 3.28 5.73
C ILE A 41 17.05 4.67 5.42
N GLY A 42 16.77 5.63 6.30
CA GLY A 42 17.23 7.02 6.22
C GLY A 42 16.35 7.92 5.34
N ARG A 43 15.42 7.37 4.55
CA ARG A 43 14.39 8.18 3.89
C ARG A 43 13.28 8.54 4.89
N SER A 44 12.55 9.63 4.64
CA SER A 44 11.42 10.01 5.49
C SER A 44 10.21 9.09 5.29
N CYS A 45 9.41 8.88 6.33
CA CYS A 45 8.15 8.13 6.24
C CYS A 45 7.19 8.73 5.19
N GLU A 46 7.16 10.05 5.04
CA GLU A 46 6.37 10.71 3.98
C GLU A 46 6.80 10.32 2.57
N SER A 47 8.08 9.92 2.37
CA SER A 47 8.55 9.52 1.03
C SER A 47 7.89 8.25 0.52
N VAL A 48 7.40 7.38 1.40
CA VAL A 48 6.60 6.20 1.05
C VAL A 48 5.22 6.63 0.54
N ASP A 49 4.55 7.54 1.27
CA ASP A 49 3.26 8.11 0.84
C ASP A 49 3.40 8.84 -0.48
N GLN A 50 4.41 9.68 -0.62
CA GLN A 50 4.65 10.44 -1.85
C GLN A 50 4.89 9.54 -3.06
N ALA A 51 5.65 8.45 -2.91
CA ALA A 51 5.93 7.52 -3.99
C ALA A 51 4.64 6.86 -4.52
N ALA A 52 3.79 6.34 -3.63
CA ALA A 52 2.54 5.71 -4.00
C ALA A 52 1.53 6.74 -4.55
N ARG A 53 1.35 7.84 -3.83
CA ARG A 53 0.36 8.89 -4.16
C ARG A 53 0.63 9.54 -5.51
N SER A 54 1.88 9.84 -5.84
CA SER A 54 2.24 10.48 -7.10
C SER A 54 1.82 9.66 -8.33
N ILE A 55 1.88 8.33 -8.25
CA ILE A 55 1.44 7.44 -9.35
C ILE A 55 -0.07 7.49 -9.52
N ILE A 56 -0.81 7.46 -8.40
CA ILE A 56 -2.29 7.53 -8.41
C ILE A 56 -2.77 8.89 -8.93
N GLU A 57 -2.11 9.98 -8.49
CA GLU A 57 -2.41 11.35 -8.96
C GLU A 57 -2.11 11.52 -10.46
N ALA A 58 -0.95 11.05 -10.92
CA ALA A 58 -0.58 11.13 -12.34
C ALA A 58 -1.55 10.38 -13.26
N ALA A 59 -2.20 9.33 -12.74
CA ALA A 59 -3.23 8.57 -13.45
C ALA A 59 -4.63 9.20 -13.36
N GLY A 60 -4.80 10.34 -12.66
CA GLY A 60 -6.07 11.04 -12.52
C GLY A 60 -6.99 10.54 -11.42
N PHE A 61 -6.48 9.67 -10.51
CA PHE A 61 -7.24 9.11 -9.38
C PHE A 61 -6.92 9.75 -8.04
N GLY A 62 -6.15 10.85 -7.99
CA GLY A 62 -5.67 11.46 -6.75
C GLY A 62 -6.78 11.81 -5.76
N GLU A 63 -7.91 12.34 -6.23
CA GLU A 63 -9.06 12.68 -5.39
C GLU A 63 -9.74 11.46 -4.74
N TYR A 64 -9.48 10.27 -5.25
CA TYR A 64 -10.04 9.00 -4.77
C TYR A 64 -9.09 8.25 -3.84
N PHE A 65 -7.89 8.74 -3.59
CA PHE A 65 -6.96 8.21 -2.60
C PHE A 65 -7.03 9.04 -1.32
N VAL A 66 -7.97 8.72 -0.45
CA VAL A 66 -8.46 9.56 0.65
C VAL A 66 -7.85 9.27 2.02
N HIS A 67 -6.86 8.38 2.10
CA HIS A 67 -6.19 8.03 3.37
C HIS A 67 -4.66 8.05 3.24
N ARG A 68 -3.95 7.86 4.34
CA ARG A 68 -2.49 7.65 4.36
C ARG A 68 -2.09 6.38 3.62
N THR A 69 -0.85 6.31 3.17
CA THR A 69 -0.33 5.13 2.47
C THR A 69 -0.03 3.96 3.42
N GLY A 70 0.20 4.22 4.71
CA GLY A 70 0.49 3.13 5.64
C GLY A 70 0.65 3.56 7.08
N HIS A 71 0.91 2.58 7.92
CA HIS A 71 1.08 2.71 9.37
C HIS A 71 2.12 1.70 9.86
N GLY A 72 2.76 2.00 10.99
CA GLY A 72 3.55 1.01 11.72
C GLY A 72 2.68 -0.14 12.19
N ILE A 73 3.26 -1.33 12.31
CA ILE A 73 2.60 -2.52 12.80
C ILE A 73 3.55 -3.31 13.69
N GLY A 74 3.01 -3.82 14.78
CA GLY A 74 3.78 -4.60 15.74
C GLY A 74 2.86 -5.36 16.68
N MET A 75 2.82 -4.95 17.94
CA MET A 75 1.87 -5.50 18.92
C MET A 75 0.48 -4.87 18.78
N GLU A 76 0.41 -3.68 18.18
CA GLU A 76 -0.84 -3.04 17.76
C GLU A 76 -0.95 -3.15 16.24
N GLU A 77 -2.19 -3.23 15.74
CA GLU A 77 -2.47 -3.23 14.30
C GLU A 77 -2.06 -1.92 13.64
N HIS A 78 -2.33 -0.79 14.33
CA HIS A 78 -1.93 0.54 13.91
C HIS A 78 -1.08 1.20 15.00
N GLU A 79 0.20 1.39 14.72
CA GLU A 79 1.12 2.10 15.61
C GLU A 79 2.04 3.05 14.81
N ASP A 80 2.81 3.89 15.49
CA ASP A 80 3.85 4.70 14.84
C ASP A 80 4.98 3.80 14.25
N PRO A 81 5.62 4.26 13.16
CA PRO A 81 5.41 5.50 12.44
C PRO A 81 4.32 5.39 11.35
N TYR A 82 3.65 6.50 11.05
CA TYR A 82 2.68 6.56 9.94
C TYR A 82 3.36 6.99 8.63
N MET A 83 3.08 6.26 7.55
CA MET A 83 3.51 6.58 6.19
C MET A 83 2.50 7.56 5.57
N VAL A 84 2.71 8.85 5.85
CA VAL A 84 1.77 9.94 5.52
C VAL A 84 2.50 11.22 5.20
N ALA A 85 1.91 12.05 4.34
CA ALA A 85 2.44 13.38 4.01
C ALA A 85 2.72 14.21 5.28
N GLY A 86 3.88 14.87 5.34
CA GLY A 86 4.35 15.67 6.46
C GLY A 86 5.08 14.90 7.56
N ASN A 87 5.14 13.56 7.50
CA ASN A 87 5.94 12.79 8.46
C ASN A 87 7.40 12.70 8.01
N ALA A 88 8.24 13.61 8.52
CA ALA A 88 9.66 13.67 8.21
C ALA A 88 10.52 12.69 9.02
N LEU A 89 9.94 11.83 9.85
CA LEU A 89 10.67 10.83 10.64
C LEU A 89 11.48 9.92 9.69
N PRO A 90 12.79 9.74 9.92
CA PRO A 90 13.59 8.80 9.14
C PRO A 90 13.17 7.36 9.42
N ILE A 91 13.06 6.56 8.37
CA ILE A 91 12.87 5.10 8.48
C ILE A 91 14.15 4.49 9.07
N GLU A 92 14.01 3.68 10.10
CA GLU A 92 15.10 2.99 10.75
C GLU A 92 15.08 1.49 10.43
N ALA A 93 16.24 0.85 10.61
CA ALA A 93 16.36 -0.60 10.43
C ALA A 93 15.42 -1.35 11.39
N GLY A 94 14.64 -2.29 10.86
CA GLY A 94 13.67 -3.08 11.62
C GLY A 94 12.29 -2.44 11.76
N PHE A 95 12.06 -1.22 11.27
CA PHE A 95 10.71 -0.69 11.17
C PHE A 95 9.86 -1.61 10.30
N ALA A 96 8.71 -2.02 10.84
CA ALA A 96 7.66 -2.75 10.12
C ALA A 96 6.47 -1.82 9.93
N PHE A 97 5.99 -1.71 8.69
CA PHE A 97 4.89 -0.82 8.35
C PHE A 97 4.10 -1.33 7.15
N SER A 98 2.82 -0.94 7.05
CA SER A 98 2.02 -1.24 5.88
C SER A 98 2.34 -0.30 4.71
N VAL A 99 2.17 -0.81 3.50
CA VAL A 99 2.06 -0.03 2.26
C VAL A 99 0.76 -0.44 1.60
N GLU A 100 -0.28 0.41 1.74
CA GLU A 100 -1.67 0.08 1.47
C GLU A 100 -2.41 1.15 0.65
N PRO A 101 -1.89 1.61 -0.49
CA PRO A 101 -2.62 2.57 -1.29
C PRO A 101 -3.98 2.03 -1.71
N GLY A 102 -4.95 2.95 -1.87
CA GLY A 102 -6.31 2.61 -2.27
C GLY A 102 -6.93 3.65 -3.19
N ILE A 103 -7.83 3.21 -4.06
CA ILE A 103 -8.61 4.06 -4.96
C ILE A 103 -10.08 3.75 -4.71
N TYR A 104 -10.88 4.76 -4.33
CA TYR A 104 -12.28 4.58 -3.95
C TYR A 104 -13.17 5.56 -4.71
N VAL A 105 -13.79 5.09 -5.80
CA VAL A 105 -14.69 5.90 -6.63
C VAL A 105 -16.12 5.79 -6.10
N PRO A 106 -16.68 6.87 -5.51
CA PRO A 106 -17.98 6.80 -4.83
C PRO A 106 -19.10 6.30 -5.74
N GLY A 107 -19.89 5.34 -5.23
CA GLY A 107 -21.02 4.76 -5.94
C GLY A 107 -20.66 3.83 -7.10
N LYS A 108 -19.39 3.53 -7.32
CA LYS A 108 -18.93 2.65 -8.40
C LYS A 108 -18.15 1.45 -7.86
N TRP A 109 -16.93 1.68 -7.37
CA TRP A 109 -16.03 0.63 -6.91
C TRP A 109 -14.96 1.20 -5.98
N GLY A 110 -14.32 0.33 -5.20
CA GLY A 110 -13.15 0.64 -4.40
C GLY A 110 -12.20 -0.53 -4.39
N MET A 111 -10.91 -0.25 -4.29
CA MET A 111 -9.87 -1.27 -4.23
C MET A 111 -8.70 -0.79 -3.39
N ARG A 112 -8.06 -1.73 -2.68
CA ARG A 112 -6.83 -1.53 -1.93
C ARG A 112 -5.92 -2.72 -2.15
N LEU A 113 -4.64 -2.48 -2.22
CA LEU A 113 -3.60 -3.49 -2.24
C LEU A 113 -2.62 -3.18 -1.12
N GLU A 114 -2.23 -4.18 -0.34
CA GLU A 114 -1.48 -3.97 0.88
C GLU A 114 -0.48 -5.06 1.17
N ASP A 115 0.73 -4.65 1.48
CA ASP A 115 1.76 -5.47 2.06
C ASP A 115 2.33 -4.85 3.34
N ILE A 116 2.78 -5.70 4.23
CA ILE A 116 3.67 -5.32 5.32
C ILE A 116 5.11 -5.36 4.83
N VAL A 117 5.83 -4.28 5.08
CA VAL A 117 7.21 -4.06 4.66
C VAL A 117 8.09 -3.93 5.89
N VAL A 118 9.24 -4.61 5.88
CA VAL A 118 10.29 -4.41 6.87
C VAL A 118 11.48 -3.72 6.24
N ALA A 119 11.91 -2.59 6.82
CA ALA A 119 13.11 -1.88 6.39
C ALA A 119 14.36 -2.64 6.86
N THR A 120 15.17 -3.12 5.92
CA THR A 120 16.42 -3.84 6.20
C THR A 120 17.64 -3.12 5.61
N ASN A 121 18.83 -3.50 6.06
CA ASN A 121 20.08 -2.94 5.51
C ASN A 121 20.28 -3.24 4.01
N ASP A 122 19.63 -4.28 3.51
CA ASP A 122 19.70 -4.70 2.11
C ASP A 122 18.53 -4.12 1.27
N GLY A 123 17.71 -3.27 1.88
CA GLY A 123 16.51 -2.66 1.30
C GLY A 123 15.20 -3.13 1.95
N PRO A 124 14.07 -2.61 1.48
CA PRO A 124 12.75 -3.01 1.98
C PRO A 124 12.40 -4.44 1.57
N VAL A 125 11.80 -5.18 2.49
CA VAL A 125 11.37 -6.57 2.26
C VAL A 125 9.87 -6.67 2.53
N SER A 126 9.08 -7.04 1.51
CA SER A 126 7.67 -7.39 1.71
C SER A 126 7.56 -8.73 2.42
N MET A 127 6.69 -8.79 3.42
CA MET A 127 6.46 -9.97 4.26
C MET A 127 5.28 -10.83 3.77
N ASN A 128 4.48 -10.30 2.85
CA ASN A 128 3.32 -10.99 2.29
C ASN A 128 3.72 -11.66 0.96
N ASN A 129 3.36 -12.94 0.80
CA ASN A 129 3.79 -13.77 -0.33
C ASN A 129 2.68 -14.02 -1.36
N GLU A 130 1.46 -13.55 -1.10
CA GLU A 130 0.30 -13.71 -1.97
C GLU A 130 0.44 -12.86 -3.24
N SER A 131 -0.05 -13.39 -4.36
CA SER A 131 -0.04 -12.66 -5.63
C SER A 131 -0.75 -11.31 -5.51
N HIS A 132 -0.18 -10.29 -6.14
CA HIS A 132 -0.77 -8.97 -6.32
C HIS A 132 -1.68 -8.88 -7.56
N ASP A 133 -1.99 -9.98 -8.22
CA ASP A 133 -2.87 -9.97 -9.37
C ASP A 133 -4.33 -9.88 -8.93
N LEU A 134 -5.14 -9.19 -9.73
CA LEU A 134 -6.59 -9.15 -9.52
C LEU A 134 -7.17 -10.54 -9.78
N VAL A 135 -7.66 -11.16 -8.73
CA VAL A 135 -8.32 -12.47 -8.84
C VAL A 135 -9.75 -12.25 -9.34
N THR A 136 -10.16 -12.99 -10.36
CA THR A 136 -11.54 -12.99 -10.83
C THR A 136 -12.21 -14.33 -10.50
N VAL A 137 -13.43 -14.26 -9.97
CA VAL A 137 -14.24 -15.44 -9.68
C VAL A 137 -15.53 -15.41 -10.50
N VAL A 138 -15.97 -16.60 -10.91
CA VAL A 138 -17.22 -16.73 -11.65
C VAL A 138 -18.37 -16.38 -10.72
N ALA A 139 -19.31 -15.55 -11.21
CA ALA A 139 -20.54 -15.20 -10.49
C ALA A 139 -21.58 -16.31 -10.60
#